data_d6e2ead857b1ac75478fb8de4f284fe1
#
_entry.id   d6e2ead857b1ac75478fb8de4f284fe1
#
_cell.length_a   1.000
_cell.length_b   1.000
_cell.length_c   1.000
_cell.angle_alpha   90.00
_cell.angle_beta   90.00
_cell.angle_gamma   90.00
#
_symmetry.space_group_name_H-M   'P 1'
#
loop_
_entity.id
_entity.type
_entity.pdbx_description
1 polymer ?
#
loop_
_entity_poly.entity_id
_entity_poly.type
_entity_poly.pdbx_seq_one_letter_code
_entity_poly.pdbx_strand_id
1 'polypeptide(L)'
;MIAEIPYIVLITGAVLVGLWISNILFDLKVPNYTSRKIGHAAGGLGFLLCAFLFSSGWWPLILAAGFVGLLGGARLIKPDTFRGVGGTGRPTEAMAEVWFPLASIPVIGIGWIWLGEPLTTIACLLFMSWGDCVTGITRSQIYHKAVKGLWGSVAMFITCLIIALCFIEPFWVGAVGALVATATEWACGDVSRVKWLRWADDNLMIPLTSCAAVFGILALIGGLK
;
A
#
# COMPACT_ATOMS: atom_id res chain seq x y z
N MET A 1 -23.90 -0.40 13.48
CA MET A 1 -23.71 -1.60 12.63
C MET A 1 -24.45 -1.52 11.30
N ILE A 2 -25.80 -1.40 11.28
CA ILE A 2 -26.58 -1.38 10.02
C ILE A 2 -26.25 -0.15 9.16
N ALA A 3 -26.01 1.00 9.76
CA ALA A 3 -25.69 2.25 9.06
C ALA A 3 -24.36 2.23 8.27
N GLU A 4 -23.46 1.29 8.57
CA GLU A 4 -22.11 1.20 7.95
C GLU A 4 -22.05 0.22 6.78
N ILE A 5 -23.08 -0.63 6.62
CA ILE A 5 -23.15 -1.61 5.52
C ILE A 5 -23.02 -0.95 4.15
N PRO A 6 -23.67 0.19 3.83
CA PRO A 6 -23.51 0.84 2.53
C PRO A 6 -22.06 1.26 2.26
N TYR A 7 -21.32 1.69 3.26
CA TYR A 7 -19.92 2.08 3.13
C TYR A 7 -19.02 0.87 2.87
N ILE A 8 -19.28 -0.26 3.56
CA ILE A 8 -18.58 -1.52 3.30
C ILE A 8 -18.78 -1.97 1.86
N VAL A 9 -20.03 -1.95 1.38
CA VAL A 9 -20.37 -2.32 -0.02
C VAL A 9 -19.68 -1.38 -1.01
N LEU A 10 -19.74 -0.07 -0.76
CA LEU A 10 -19.11 0.95 -1.62
C LEU A 10 -17.60 0.73 -1.71
N ILE A 11 -16.91 0.59 -0.58
CA ILE A 11 -15.45 0.45 -0.52
C ILE A 11 -15.03 -0.88 -1.15
N THR A 12 -15.68 -1.98 -0.78
CA THR A 12 -15.40 -3.28 -1.37
C THR A 12 -15.62 -3.27 -2.87
N GLY A 13 -16.73 -2.68 -3.34
CA GLY A 13 -17.04 -2.53 -4.76
C GLY A 13 -15.97 -1.71 -5.50
N ALA A 14 -15.55 -0.58 -4.93
CA ALA A 14 -14.51 0.27 -5.53
C ALA A 14 -13.17 -0.46 -5.68
N VAL A 15 -12.74 -1.19 -4.65
CA VAL A 15 -11.51 -2.00 -4.70
C VAL A 15 -11.64 -3.13 -5.72
N LEU A 16 -12.77 -3.87 -5.74
CA LEU A 16 -13.01 -4.95 -6.71
C LEU A 16 -13.03 -4.44 -8.15
N VAL A 17 -13.61 -3.26 -8.40
CA VAL A 17 -13.54 -2.61 -9.72
C VAL A 17 -12.10 -2.29 -10.11
N GLY A 18 -11.29 -1.79 -9.18
CA GLY A 18 -9.86 -1.55 -9.44
C GLY A 18 -9.08 -2.84 -9.75
N LEU A 19 -9.36 -3.93 -9.04
CA LEU A 19 -8.78 -5.25 -9.33
C LEU A 19 -9.23 -5.78 -10.69
N TRP A 20 -10.47 -5.56 -11.06
CA TRP A 20 -11.01 -5.92 -12.38
C TRP A 20 -10.37 -5.11 -13.50
N ILE A 21 -10.22 -3.79 -13.32
CA ILE A 21 -9.48 -2.94 -14.27
C ILE A 21 -8.04 -3.42 -14.42
N SER A 22 -7.37 -3.77 -13.32
CA SER A 22 -6.03 -4.35 -13.34
C SER A 22 -5.96 -5.62 -14.20
N ASN A 23 -6.96 -6.51 -14.10
CA ASN A 23 -7.06 -7.71 -14.95
C ASN A 23 -7.24 -7.35 -16.44
N ILE A 24 -8.11 -6.38 -16.75
CA ILE A 24 -8.32 -5.91 -18.14
C ILE A 24 -7.00 -5.38 -18.72
N LEU A 25 -6.28 -4.55 -17.97
CA LEU A 25 -4.99 -4.01 -18.41
C LEU A 25 -3.97 -5.11 -18.68
N PHE A 26 -3.94 -6.13 -17.83
CA PHE A 26 -3.10 -7.31 -18.04
C PHE A 26 -3.47 -8.05 -19.34
N ASP A 27 -4.76 -8.25 -19.62
CA ASP A 27 -5.25 -8.90 -20.84
C ASP A 27 -4.95 -8.09 -22.10
N LEU A 28 -4.97 -6.76 -21.99
CA LEU A 28 -4.56 -5.83 -23.05
C LEU A 28 -3.04 -5.77 -23.26
N LYS A 29 -2.27 -6.66 -22.60
CA LYS A 29 -0.81 -6.72 -22.70
C LYS A 29 -0.08 -5.49 -22.15
N VAL A 30 -0.74 -4.69 -21.31
CA VAL A 30 -0.04 -3.67 -20.53
C VAL A 30 0.97 -4.37 -19.61
N PRO A 31 2.20 -3.85 -19.46
CA PRO A 31 3.20 -4.49 -18.61
C PRO A 31 2.65 -4.81 -17.21
N ASN A 32 2.88 -6.03 -16.72
CA ASN A 32 2.32 -6.54 -15.47
C ASN A 32 2.61 -5.60 -14.27
N TYR A 33 3.79 -4.99 -14.21
CA TYR A 33 4.11 -4.03 -13.16
C TYR A 33 3.21 -2.79 -13.19
N THR A 34 2.69 -2.37 -14.34
CA THR A 34 1.73 -1.26 -14.44
C THR A 34 0.34 -1.70 -14.03
N SER A 35 -0.15 -2.86 -14.51
CA SER A 35 -1.47 -3.37 -14.14
C SER A 35 -1.58 -3.60 -12.61
N ARG A 36 -0.53 -4.14 -11.97
CA ARG A 36 -0.46 -4.29 -10.51
C ARG A 36 -0.63 -2.97 -9.76
N LYS A 37 0.01 -1.90 -10.25
CA LYS A 37 -0.05 -0.59 -9.58
C LYS A 37 -1.46 0.01 -9.56
N ILE A 38 -2.29 -0.28 -10.54
CA ILE A 38 -3.70 0.13 -10.54
C ILE A 38 -4.48 -0.59 -9.42
N GLY A 39 -4.25 -1.88 -9.22
CA GLY A 39 -4.85 -2.62 -8.10
C GLY A 39 -4.43 -2.08 -6.74
N HIS A 40 -3.14 -1.76 -6.56
CA HIS A 40 -2.63 -1.14 -5.32
C HIS A 40 -3.21 0.26 -5.11
N ALA A 41 -3.31 1.08 -6.16
CA ALA A 41 -3.92 2.40 -6.09
C ALA A 41 -5.39 2.33 -5.66
N ALA A 42 -6.14 1.35 -6.15
CA ALA A 42 -7.53 1.11 -5.74
C ALA A 42 -7.62 0.67 -4.27
N GLY A 43 -6.70 -0.17 -3.79
CA GLY A 43 -6.60 -0.52 -2.37
C GLY A 43 -6.35 0.71 -1.50
N GLY A 44 -5.44 1.60 -1.91
CA GLY A 44 -5.19 2.88 -1.24
C GLY A 44 -6.42 3.78 -1.20
N LEU A 45 -7.15 3.89 -2.32
CA LEU A 45 -8.42 4.61 -2.34
C LEU A 45 -9.43 4.02 -1.35
N GLY A 46 -9.50 2.68 -1.26
CA GLY A 46 -10.34 2.00 -0.29
C GLY A 46 -10.01 2.40 1.15
N PHE A 47 -8.73 2.41 1.53
CA PHE A 47 -8.31 2.87 2.87
C PHE A 47 -8.57 4.36 3.10
N LEU A 48 -8.37 5.20 2.09
CA LEU A 48 -8.69 6.62 2.19
C LEU A 48 -10.19 6.83 2.46
N LEU A 49 -11.05 6.14 1.73
CA LEU A 49 -12.50 6.18 1.97
C LEU A 49 -12.85 5.68 3.38
N CYS A 50 -12.16 4.65 3.89
CA CYS A 50 -12.35 4.21 5.26
C CYS A 50 -12.14 5.33 6.27
N ALA A 51 -11.10 6.16 6.12
CA ALA A 51 -10.79 7.23 7.06
C ALA A 51 -11.90 8.30 7.14
N PHE A 52 -12.63 8.52 6.06
CA PHE A 52 -13.72 9.52 6.01
C PHE A 52 -15.11 8.95 6.32
N LEU A 53 -15.30 7.64 6.11
CA LEU A 53 -16.63 7.02 6.23
C LEU A 53 -16.84 6.27 7.54
N PHE A 54 -15.75 5.79 8.18
CA PHE A 54 -15.85 5.05 9.43
C PHE A 54 -15.28 5.87 10.59
N SER A 55 -16.00 5.87 11.71
CA SER A 55 -15.53 6.44 12.98
C SER A 55 -14.59 5.49 13.75
N SER A 56 -14.55 4.22 13.39
CA SER A 56 -13.80 3.17 14.09
C SER A 56 -12.88 2.38 13.15
N GLY A 57 -11.65 2.13 13.59
CA GLY A 57 -10.65 1.33 12.88
C GLY A 57 -10.98 -0.16 12.74
N TRP A 58 -12.01 -0.65 13.44
CA TRP A 58 -12.41 -2.06 13.33
C TRP A 58 -12.91 -2.44 11.94
N TRP A 59 -13.66 -1.54 11.26
CA TRP A 59 -14.17 -1.83 9.91
C TRP A 59 -13.07 -1.89 8.86
N PRO A 60 -12.14 -0.93 8.78
CA PRO A 60 -10.97 -1.06 7.90
C PRO A 60 -10.14 -2.30 8.19
N LEU A 61 -9.98 -2.69 9.45
CA LEU A 61 -9.25 -3.90 9.83
C LEU A 61 -9.95 -5.17 9.34
N ILE A 62 -11.28 -5.26 9.50
CA ILE A 62 -12.09 -6.38 9.01
C ILE A 62 -12.03 -6.45 7.48
N LEU A 63 -12.11 -5.30 6.79
CA LEU A 63 -11.97 -5.23 5.33
C LEU A 63 -10.60 -5.69 4.87
N ALA A 64 -9.51 -5.24 5.53
CA ALA A 64 -8.15 -5.70 5.24
C ALA A 64 -8.01 -7.21 5.40
N ALA A 65 -8.50 -7.76 6.52
CA ALA A 65 -8.51 -9.22 6.77
C ALA A 65 -9.35 -9.98 5.72
N GLY A 66 -10.50 -9.43 5.33
CA GLY A 66 -11.34 -9.97 4.27
C GLY A 66 -10.62 -10.03 2.91
N PHE A 67 -9.87 -8.96 2.55
CA PHE A 67 -9.06 -8.95 1.33
C PHE A 67 -7.87 -9.89 1.40
N VAL A 68 -7.23 -10.09 2.56
CA VAL A 68 -6.21 -11.15 2.74
C VAL A 68 -6.83 -12.51 2.44
N GLY A 69 -8.00 -12.82 3.01
CA GLY A 69 -8.72 -14.07 2.76
C GLY A 69 -9.13 -14.24 1.29
N LEU A 70 -9.67 -13.17 0.68
CA LEU A 70 -10.12 -13.18 -0.71
C LEU A 70 -8.95 -13.41 -1.69
N LEU A 71 -7.90 -12.58 -1.59
CA LEU A 71 -6.76 -12.64 -2.52
C LEU A 71 -5.92 -13.88 -2.29
N GLY A 72 -5.65 -14.23 -1.01
CA GLY A 72 -4.93 -15.45 -0.65
C GLY A 72 -5.70 -16.71 -1.04
N GLY A 73 -7.00 -16.76 -0.76
CA GLY A 73 -7.86 -17.87 -1.17
C GLY A 73 -7.96 -18.02 -2.68
N ALA A 74 -8.15 -16.91 -3.40
CA ALA A 74 -8.14 -16.92 -4.86
C ALA A 74 -6.79 -17.43 -5.41
N ARG A 75 -5.67 -16.98 -4.82
CA ARG A 75 -4.33 -17.43 -5.22
C ARG A 75 -4.13 -18.94 -5.07
N LEU A 76 -4.67 -19.53 -4.01
CA LEU A 76 -4.55 -20.97 -3.74
C LEU A 76 -5.50 -21.82 -4.59
N ILE A 77 -6.74 -21.34 -4.82
CA ILE A 77 -7.80 -22.12 -5.49
C ILE A 77 -7.79 -21.89 -7.00
N LYS A 78 -7.68 -20.63 -7.44
CA LYS A 78 -7.73 -20.23 -8.84
C LYS A 78 -6.77 -19.05 -9.09
N PRO A 79 -5.46 -19.31 -9.26
CA PRO A 79 -4.40 -18.29 -9.33
C PRO A 79 -4.63 -17.19 -10.37
N ASP A 80 -5.38 -17.48 -11.44
CA ASP A 80 -5.64 -16.53 -12.52
C ASP A 80 -6.79 -15.54 -12.24
N THR A 81 -7.46 -15.65 -11.09
CA THR A 81 -8.61 -14.79 -10.76
C THR A 81 -8.21 -13.32 -10.71
N PHE A 82 -7.08 -12.99 -10.09
CA PHE A 82 -6.54 -11.64 -9.95
C PHE A 82 -5.18 -11.51 -10.62
N ARG A 83 -5.07 -12.02 -11.88
CA ARG A 83 -3.83 -12.06 -12.65
C ARG A 83 -3.18 -10.68 -12.87
N GLY A 84 -3.98 -9.61 -12.89
CA GLY A 84 -3.50 -8.24 -13.04
C GLY A 84 -2.66 -7.74 -11.86
N VAL A 85 -2.98 -8.19 -10.63
CA VAL A 85 -2.23 -7.86 -9.42
C VAL A 85 -1.31 -8.97 -8.95
N GLY A 86 -1.54 -10.20 -9.43
CA GLY A 86 -0.73 -11.36 -9.09
C GLY A 86 0.72 -11.24 -9.53
N GLY A 87 1.58 -12.00 -8.86
CA GLY A 87 3.00 -12.02 -9.16
C GLY A 87 3.32 -12.61 -10.55
N THR A 88 4.42 -12.19 -11.11
CA THR A 88 4.91 -12.61 -12.45
C THR A 88 5.48 -14.04 -12.49
N GLY A 89 5.27 -14.84 -11.45
CA GLY A 89 5.81 -16.19 -11.31
C GLY A 89 7.20 -16.27 -10.69
N ARG A 90 7.76 -15.14 -10.24
CA ARG A 90 9.00 -15.15 -9.44
C ARG A 90 8.71 -15.68 -8.04
N PRO A 91 9.60 -16.47 -7.43
CA PRO A 91 9.38 -17.04 -6.09
C PRO A 91 9.07 -15.99 -5.01
N THR A 92 9.72 -14.84 -5.08
CA THR A 92 9.55 -13.72 -4.14
C THR A 92 8.27 -12.90 -4.36
N GLU A 93 7.64 -13.03 -5.52
CA GLU A 93 6.35 -12.40 -5.85
C GLU A 93 5.17 -13.36 -5.70
N ALA A 94 5.37 -14.55 -5.11
CA ALA A 94 4.35 -15.59 -5.05
C ALA A 94 3.04 -15.17 -4.39
N MET A 95 3.09 -14.19 -3.46
CA MET A 95 1.95 -13.68 -2.70
C MET A 95 1.93 -12.15 -2.68
N ALA A 96 2.47 -11.49 -3.71
CA ALA A 96 2.64 -10.03 -3.74
C ALA A 96 1.31 -9.26 -3.55
N GLU A 97 0.20 -9.80 -4.07
CA GLU A 97 -1.14 -9.24 -3.93
C GLU A 97 -1.68 -9.30 -2.50
N VAL A 98 -1.16 -10.23 -1.67
CA VAL A 98 -1.62 -10.46 -0.29
C VAL A 98 -0.84 -9.61 0.72
N TRP A 99 0.42 -9.28 0.42
CA TRP A 99 1.30 -8.60 1.37
C TRP A 99 0.80 -7.22 1.78
N PHE A 100 0.22 -6.44 0.86
CA PHE A 100 -0.29 -5.11 1.19
C PHE A 100 -1.50 -5.14 2.16
N PRO A 101 -2.60 -5.86 1.89
CA PRO A 101 -3.68 -5.96 2.87
C PRO A 101 -3.23 -6.64 4.17
N LEU A 102 -2.28 -7.56 4.13
CA LEU A 102 -1.72 -8.17 5.34
C LEU A 102 -0.96 -7.14 6.19
N ALA A 103 -0.12 -6.30 5.59
CA ALA A 103 0.58 -5.23 6.29
C ALA A 103 -0.37 -4.18 6.88
N SER A 104 -1.53 -3.97 6.25
CA SER A 104 -2.53 -3.01 6.72
C SER A 104 -3.12 -3.39 8.07
N ILE A 105 -3.21 -4.70 8.39
CA ILE A 105 -3.79 -5.18 9.66
C ILE A 105 -3.03 -4.62 10.87
N PRO A 106 -1.72 -4.83 11.07
CA PRO A 106 -1.00 -4.27 12.20
C PRO A 106 -0.92 -2.73 12.15
N VAL A 107 -0.82 -2.13 10.96
CA VAL A 107 -0.78 -0.67 10.81
C VAL A 107 -2.10 -0.02 11.29
N ILE A 108 -3.26 -0.57 10.92
CA ILE A 108 -4.56 -0.10 11.38
C ILE A 108 -4.74 -0.42 12.87
N GLY A 109 -4.36 -1.61 13.31
CA GLY A 109 -4.46 -2.03 14.70
C GLY A 109 -3.70 -1.10 15.64
N ILE A 110 -2.45 -0.77 15.29
CA ILE A 110 -1.61 0.12 16.09
C ILE A 110 -2.05 1.59 15.93
N GLY A 111 -2.06 2.07 14.70
CA GLY A 111 -2.22 3.51 14.44
C GLY A 111 -3.64 4.01 14.66
N TRP A 112 -4.65 3.29 14.19
CA TRP A 112 -6.03 3.75 14.29
C TRP A 112 -6.73 3.24 15.56
N ILE A 113 -6.66 1.93 15.85
CA ILE A 113 -7.42 1.36 16.97
C ILE A 113 -6.75 1.69 18.31
N TRP A 114 -5.45 1.50 18.42
CA TRP A 114 -4.73 1.71 19.68
C TRP A 114 -4.37 3.19 19.91
N LEU A 115 -3.78 3.86 18.91
CA LEU A 115 -3.29 5.23 19.06
C LEU A 115 -4.33 6.30 18.70
N GLY A 116 -5.45 5.95 18.08
CA GLY A 116 -6.53 6.88 17.75
C GLY A 116 -6.21 7.86 16.61
N GLU A 117 -5.22 7.54 15.75
CA GLU A 117 -4.72 8.42 14.69
C GLU A 117 -5.09 7.91 13.28
N PRO A 118 -6.36 8.00 12.85
CA PRO A 118 -6.82 7.43 11.57
C PRO A 118 -6.11 8.02 10.35
N LEU A 119 -5.99 9.36 10.26
CA LEU A 119 -5.42 10.01 9.08
C LEU A 119 -3.93 9.72 8.93
N THR A 120 -3.16 9.77 10.02
CA THR A 120 -1.75 9.40 10.05
C THR A 120 -1.55 7.94 9.66
N THR A 121 -2.42 7.04 10.15
CA THR A 121 -2.41 5.61 9.80
C THR A 121 -2.62 5.41 8.31
N ILE A 122 -3.64 6.06 7.74
CA ILE A 122 -3.94 5.95 6.32
C ILE A 122 -2.83 6.55 5.46
N ALA A 123 -2.20 7.65 5.89
CA ALA A 123 -1.04 8.20 5.18
C ALA A 123 0.09 7.17 5.02
N CYS A 124 0.41 6.41 6.06
CA CYS A 124 1.41 5.34 6.00
C CYS A 124 1.03 4.23 5.00
N LEU A 125 -0.26 3.90 4.87
CA LEU A 125 -0.76 2.96 3.86
C LEU A 125 -0.73 3.55 2.45
N LEU A 126 -1.02 4.85 2.30
CA LEU A 126 -0.95 5.56 1.02
C LEU A 126 0.50 5.71 0.52
N PHE A 127 1.49 5.80 1.40
CA PHE A 127 2.91 5.80 0.99
C PHE A 127 3.25 4.57 0.16
N MET A 128 2.75 3.40 0.57
CA MET A 128 2.90 2.19 -0.24
C MET A 128 2.01 2.23 -1.49
N SER A 129 0.70 2.39 -1.32
CA SER A 129 -0.25 2.17 -2.44
C SER A 129 -0.11 3.21 -3.55
N TRP A 130 0.03 4.49 -3.22
CA TRP A 130 0.14 5.59 -4.19
C TRP A 130 1.58 5.97 -4.47
N GLY A 131 2.45 6.00 -3.45
CA GLY A 131 3.88 6.30 -3.62
C GLY A 131 4.55 5.26 -4.51
N ASP A 132 4.39 3.97 -4.21
CA ASP A 132 4.94 2.89 -5.02
C ASP A 132 4.23 2.77 -6.39
N CYS A 133 2.95 3.14 -6.50
CA CYS A 133 2.26 3.22 -7.78
C CYS A 133 2.95 4.23 -8.72
N VAL A 134 3.15 5.46 -8.27
CA VAL A 134 3.83 6.50 -9.03
C VAL A 134 5.27 6.11 -9.36
N THR A 135 5.97 5.48 -8.41
CA THR A 135 7.32 4.93 -8.63
C THR A 135 7.35 3.95 -9.79
N GLY A 136 6.45 2.97 -9.79
CA GLY A 136 6.35 1.96 -10.84
C GLY A 136 6.05 2.57 -12.21
N ILE A 137 5.09 3.50 -12.29
CA ILE A 137 4.74 4.19 -13.53
C ILE A 137 5.94 5.02 -14.04
N THR A 138 6.58 5.80 -13.17
CA THR A 138 7.76 6.61 -13.54
C THR A 138 8.89 5.75 -14.09
N ARG A 139 9.19 4.63 -13.43
CA ARG A 139 10.23 3.69 -13.90
C ARG A 139 9.88 3.07 -15.23
N SER A 140 8.62 2.74 -15.44
CA SER A 140 8.17 2.14 -16.69
C SER A 140 8.36 3.10 -17.88
N GLN A 141 8.08 4.36 -17.66
CA GLN A 141 8.19 5.39 -18.71
C GLN A 141 9.65 5.78 -19.00
N ILE A 142 10.49 5.83 -17.96
CA ILE A 142 11.87 6.32 -18.12
C ILE A 142 12.84 5.18 -18.47
N TYR A 143 12.72 4.03 -17.82
CA TYR A 143 13.71 2.96 -17.94
C TYR A 143 13.23 1.78 -18.80
N HIS A 144 11.94 1.68 -19.09
CA HIS A 144 11.30 0.57 -19.84
C HIS A 144 11.65 -0.83 -19.30
N LYS A 145 12.05 -0.92 -18.04
CA LYS A 145 12.43 -2.16 -17.34
C LYS A 145 12.25 -2.05 -15.83
N ALA A 146 12.14 -3.19 -15.16
CA ALA A 146 12.07 -3.28 -13.71
C ALA A 146 13.46 -3.00 -13.09
N VAL A 147 13.69 -1.77 -12.61
CA VAL A 147 14.93 -1.35 -11.94
C VAL A 147 14.63 -0.38 -10.81
N LYS A 148 15.41 -0.44 -9.74
CA LYS A 148 15.39 0.58 -8.68
C LYS A 148 16.21 1.79 -9.15
N GLY A 149 15.57 2.70 -9.87
CA GLY A 149 16.21 3.88 -10.48
C GLY A 149 15.89 5.18 -9.74
N LEU A 150 16.78 6.15 -9.82
CA LEU A 150 16.70 7.43 -9.08
C LEU A 150 15.36 8.16 -9.31
N TRP A 151 14.90 8.28 -10.55
CA TRP A 151 13.68 9.01 -10.87
C TRP A 151 12.42 8.39 -10.25
N GLY A 152 12.37 7.05 -10.12
CA GLY A 152 11.31 6.38 -9.39
C GLY A 152 11.31 6.76 -7.90
N SER A 153 12.48 6.78 -7.26
CA SER A 153 12.61 7.15 -5.85
C SER A 153 12.29 8.64 -5.63
N VAL A 154 12.69 9.52 -6.54
CA VAL A 154 12.30 10.95 -6.47
C VAL A 154 10.78 11.11 -6.59
N ALA A 155 10.15 10.43 -7.54
CA ALA A 155 8.71 10.46 -7.73
C ALA A 155 7.96 9.93 -6.49
N MET A 156 8.45 8.83 -5.90
CA MET A 156 7.89 8.30 -4.65
C MET A 156 8.00 9.32 -3.52
N PHE A 157 9.20 9.86 -3.29
CA PHE A 157 9.42 10.81 -2.21
C PHE A 157 8.51 12.03 -2.32
N ILE A 158 8.38 12.62 -3.51
CA ILE A 158 7.49 13.75 -3.76
C ILE A 158 6.03 13.37 -3.47
N THR A 159 5.58 12.22 -3.97
CA THR A 159 4.21 11.74 -3.73
C THR A 159 3.95 11.53 -2.24
N CYS A 160 4.88 10.87 -1.54
CA CYS A 160 4.77 10.65 -0.10
C CYS A 160 4.81 11.96 0.70
N LEU A 161 5.61 12.96 0.27
CA LEU A 161 5.60 14.30 0.89
C LEU A 161 4.25 15.01 0.74
N ILE A 162 3.61 14.91 -0.43
CA ILE A 162 2.27 15.48 -0.65
C ILE A 162 1.25 14.78 0.27
N ILE A 163 1.30 13.46 0.36
CA ILE A 163 0.43 12.70 1.28
C ILE A 163 0.69 13.12 2.74
N ALA A 164 1.95 13.23 3.13
CA ALA A 164 2.35 13.67 4.47
C ALA A 164 1.83 15.07 4.81
N LEU A 165 1.94 16.00 3.86
CA LEU A 165 1.43 17.37 4.02
C LEU A 165 -0.09 17.41 4.26
N CYS A 166 -0.83 16.47 3.66
CA CYS A 166 -2.28 16.42 3.81
C CYS A 166 -2.75 15.76 5.11
N PHE A 167 -1.97 14.82 5.68
CA PHE A 167 -2.51 13.87 6.67
C PHE A 167 -1.66 13.71 7.93
N ILE A 168 -0.43 14.24 8.00
CA ILE A 168 0.46 14.03 9.15
C ILE A 168 0.90 15.35 9.77
N GLU A 169 0.59 15.52 11.04
CA GLU A 169 1.06 16.65 11.83
C GLU A 169 1.92 16.18 13.01
N PRO A 170 3.07 16.86 13.28
CA PRO A 170 3.61 17.95 12.47
C PRO A 170 4.23 17.43 11.16
N PHE A 171 4.18 18.23 10.09
CA PHE A 171 4.61 17.85 8.73
C PHE A 171 6.02 17.23 8.65
N TRP A 172 6.96 17.72 9.45
CA TRP A 172 8.33 17.18 9.42
C TRP A 172 8.40 15.70 9.81
N VAL A 173 7.51 15.23 10.69
CA VAL A 173 7.39 13.79 11.02
C VAL A 173 6.94 13.01 9.80
N GLY A 174 5.95 13.53 9.09
CA GLY A 174 5.49 12.96 7.84
C GLY A 174 6.57 12.95 6.75
N ALA A 175 7.41 13.99 6.68
CA ALA A 175 8.55 14.05 5.76
C ALA A 175 9.60 12.96 6.08
N VAL A 176 9.86 12.67 7.36
CA VAL A 176 10.70 11.54 7.76
C VAL A 176 10.04 10.22 7.36
N GLY A 177 8.73 10.07 7.58
CA GLY A 177 7.98 8.90 7.13
C GLY A 177 8.09 8.67 5.61
N ALA A 178 7.95 9.75 4.82
CA ALA A 178 8.13 9.72 3.36
C ALA A 178 9.55 9.28 2.94
N LEU A 179 10.57 9.77 3.65
CA LEU A 179 11.95 9.37 3.41
C LEU A 179 12.17 7.89 3.74
N VAL A 180 11.65 7.41 4.87
CA VAL A 180 11.73 6.00 5.28
C VAL A 180 11.00 5.11 4.27
N ALA A 181 9.78 5.49 3.84
CA ALA A 181 9.03 4.75 2.83
C ALA A 181 9.83 4.62 1.52
N THR A 182 10.43 5.73 1.05
CA THR A 182 11.24 5.76 -0.18
C THR A 182 12.51 4.93 -0.04
N ALA A 183 13.20 5.02 1.09
CA ALA A 183 14.40 4.23 1.35
C ALA A 183 14.08 2.73 1.43
N THR A 184 12.96 2.37 2.05
CA THR A 184 12.48 0.98 2.14
C THR A 184 12.14 0.43 0.75
N GLU A 185 11.41 1.19 -0.07
CA GLU A 185 11.12 0.80 -1.45
C GLU A 185 12.39 0.55 -2.25
N TRP A 186 13.39 1.43 -2.12
CA TRP A 186 14.68 1.27 -2.80
C TRP A 186 15.45 0.04 -2.30
N ALA A 187 15.39 -0.26 -0.99
CA ALA A 187 16.16 -1.31 -0.34
C ALA A 187 15.53 -2.70 -0.46
N CYS A 188 14.20 -2.82 -0.53
CA CYS A 188 13.47 -4.10 -0.49
C CYS A 188 13.04 -4.57 -1.88
N GLY A 189 12.65 -5.84 -1.99
CA GLY A 189 12.12 -6.46 -3.21
C GLY A 189 13.18 -7.01 -4.16
N ASP A 190 12.75 -7.81 -5.11
CA ASP A 190 13.59 -8.64 -6.01
C ASP A 190 14.65 -7.88 -6.78
N VAL A 191 14.32 -6.69 -7.26
CA VAL A 191 15.22 -5.86 -8.08
C VAL A 191 16.08 -4.93 -7.23
N SER A 192 16.06 -5.09 -5.91
CA SER A 192 16.89 -4.32 -4.99
C SER A 192 18.38 -4.57 -5.20
N ARG A 193 19.18 -3.50 -5.04
CA ARG A 193 20.65 -3.61 -4.98
C ARG A 193 21.14 -4.19 -3.67
N VAL A 194 20.33 -4.13 -2.61
CA VAL A 194 20.64 -4.67 -1.28
C VAL A 194 20.28 -6.15 -1.25
N LYS A 195 21.24 -7.01 -1.58
CA LYS A 195 21.02 -8.44 -1.83
C LYS A 195 20.31 -9.17 -0.68
N TRP A 196 20.60 -8.83 0.56
CA TRP A 196 20.04 -9.50 1.74
C TRP A 196 18.61 -9.05 2.08
N LEU A 197 18.09 -7.97 1.44
CA LEU A 197 16.70 -7.52 1.57
C LEU A 197 15.81 -7.94 0.40
N ARG A 198 16.33 -8.69 -0.56
CA ARG A 198 15.52 -9.13 -1.72
C ARG A 198 14.38 -10.07 -1.37
N TRP A 199 14.47 -10.76 -0.23
CA TRP A 199 13.39 -11.61 0.27
C TRP A 199 12.24 -10.81 0.90
N ALA A 200 12.51 -9.59 1.32
CA ALA A 200 11.52 -8.72 1.96
C ALA A 200 10.71 -8.00 0.88
N ASP A 201 9.41 -8.31 0.81
CA ASP A 201 8.49 -7.68 -0.13
C ASP A 201 8.25 -6.21 0.24
N ASP A 202 8.37 -5.31 -0.72
CA ASP A 202 8.19 -3.87 -0.52
C ASP A 202 6.74 -3.54 -0.13
N ASN A 203 5.73 -4.28 -0.62
CA ASN A 203 4.33 -4.09 -0.25
C ASN A 203 4.07 -4.35 1.26
N LEU A 204 4.87 -5.22 1.87
CA LEU A 204 4.82 -5.48 3.30
C LEU A 204 5.65 -4.46 4.09
N MET A 205 6.87 -4.20 3.63
CA MET A 205 7.86 -3.44 4.40
C MET A 205 7.59 -1.95 4.42
N ILE A 206 7.13 -1.34 3.32
CA ILE A 206 6.90 0.10 3.25
C ILE A 206 5.88 0.57 4.30
N PRO A 207 4.65 -0.01 4.41
CA PRO A 207 3.71 0.45 5.41
C PRO A 207 4.19 0.21 6.84
N LEU A 208 4.85 -0.91 7.12
CA LEU A 208 5.32 -1.24 8.46
C LEU A 208 6.45 -0.31 8.92
N THR A 209 7.45 -0.06 8.08
CA THR A 209 8.60 0.78 8.44
C THR A 209 8.22 2.25 8.53
N SER A 210 7.40 2.76 7.61
CA SER A 210 6.92 4.14 7.66
C SER A 210 6.01 4.38 8.87
N CYS A 211 5.11 3.44 9.18
CA CYS A 211 4.27 3.47 10.38
C CYS A 211 5.14 3.49 11.65
N ALA A 212 6.11 2.59 11.76
CA ALA A 212 7.00 2.54 12.93
C ALA A 212 7.81 3.84 13.08
N ALA A 213 8.31 4.43 11.99
CA ALA A 213 9.04 5.68 12.04
C ALA A 213 8.14 6.86 12.47
N VAL A 214 6.98 7.02 11.82
CA VAL A 214 6.05 8.13 12.11
C VAL A 214 5.53 8.05 13.54
N PHE A 215 4.95 6.92 13.94
CA PHE A 215 4.40 6.78 15.29
C PHE A 215 5.48 6.72 16.38
N GLY A 216 6.65 6.15 16.08
CA GLY A 216 7.79 6.18 16.99
C GLY A 216 8.25 7.61 17.31
N ILE A 217 8.34 8.48 16.29
CA ILE A 217 8.69 9.89 16.50
C ILE A 217 7.57 10.63 17.22
N LEU A 218 6.30 10.43 16.81
CA LEU A 218 5.15 11.07 17.48
C LEU A 218 5.10 10.71 18.97
N ALA A 219 5.36 9.45 19.32
CA ALA A 219 5.44 9.02 20.71
C ALA A 219 6.55 9.73 21.48
N LEU A 220 7.75 9.87 20.87
CA LEU A 220 8.91 10.52 21.51
C LEU A 220 8.70 12.02 21.75
N ILE A 221 7.96 12.71 20.88
CA ILE A 221 7.71 14.16 21.02
C ILE A 221 6.41 14.46 21.78
N GLY A 222 5.69 13.46 22.29
CA GLY A 222 4.39 13.63 22.94
C GLY A 222 3.28 14.11 21.98
N GLY A 223 3.42 13.82 20.69
CA GLY A 223 2.48 14.22 19.64
C GLY A 223 1.30 13.25 19.44
N LEU A 224 1.22 12.17 20.21
CA LEU A 224 0.06 11.27 20.25
C LEU A 224 -0.98 11.82 21.22
N LYS A 225 -2.26 11.78 20.85
CA LYS A 225 -3.40 12.27 21.65
C LYS A 225 -3.93 11.20 22.59
#